data_e9985296bcb2b1a38fd45983602d07fe
#
_entry.id   e9985296bcb2b1a38fd45983602d07fe
#
_cell.length_a   1.000
_cell.length_b   1.000
_cell.length_c   1.000
_cell.angle_alpha   90.00
_cell.angle_beta   90.00
_cell.angle_gamma   90.00
#
_symmetry.space_group_name_H-M   'P 1'
#
loop_
_entity.id
_entity.type
_entity.pdbx_description
1 polymer ?
#
loop_
_entity_poly.entity_id
_entity_poly.type
_entity_poly.pdbx_seq_one_letter_code
_entity_poly.pdbx_strand_id
1 'polypeptide(L)'
;MHCGANSYEEKYYLNPDFDRLPDHVKDELKIMCVLYVNDVGGILTLVFEEDGELCFEVTSEDFDPTFDDIGSHLKIKQIQREKQDLLEALQLYYRVFFLGEEIE
;
A
#
# COMPACT_ATOMS: atom_id res chain seq x y z
N MET A 1 11.57 0.99 2.01
CA MET A 1 10.47 1.26 2.95
C MET A 1 9.16 0.74 2.38
N HIS A 2 8.40 -0.01 3.15
CA HIS A 2 7.18 -0.63 2.65
C HIS A 2 6.13 -0.83 3.74
N CYS A 3 4.90 -1.05 3.31
CA CYS A 3 3.80 -1.49 4.16
C CYS A 3 2.93 -2.44 3.33
N GLY A 4 2.08 -3.21 3.99
CA GLY A 4 1.23 -4.13 3.26
C GLY A 4 0.40 -5.05 4.13
N ALA A 5 -0.41 -5.88 3.48
CA ALA A 5 -1.27 -6.86 4.13
C ALA A 5 -1.10 -8.23 3.49
N ASN A 6 -1.17 -9.25 4.31
CA ASN A 6 -1.02 -10.65 3.91
C ASN A 6 -2.28 -11.41 4.30
N SER A 7 -3.05 -11.88 3.30
CA SER A 7 -4.29 -12.62 3.55
C SER A 7 -4.06 -14.00 4.16
N TYR A 8 -2.92 -14.63 3.86
CA TYR A 8 -2.60 -15.98 4.35
C TYR A 8 -2.30 -15.98 5.84
N GLU A 9 -1.59 -14.95 6.30
CA GLU A 9 -1.24 -14.79 7.72
C GLU A 9 -2.22 -13.92 8.49
N GLU A 10 -3.16 -13.28 7.79
CA GLU A 10 -4.12 -12.33 8.36
C GLU A 10 -3.41 -11.22 9.13
N LYS A 11 -2.33 -10.68 8.53
CA LYS A 11 -1.49 -9.64 9.15
C LYS A 11 -1.37 -8.41 8.27
N TYR A 12 -1.23 -7.28 8.95
CA TYR A 12 -0.89 -6.00 8.35
C TYR A 12 0.45 -5.53 8.89
N TYR A 13 1.30 -5.04 8.01
CA TYR A 13 2.62 -4.49 8.37
C TYR A 13 2.72 -3.02 7.94
N LEU A 14 3.20 -2.19 8.85
CA LEU A 14 3.55 -0.80 8.58
C LEU A 14 4.97 -0.55 9.08
N ASN A 15 5.85 -0.11 8.18
CA ASN A 15 7.23 0.20 8.56
C ASN A 15 7.22 1.28 9.66
N PRO A 16 7.97 1.07 10.78
CA PRO A 16 8.01 2.05 11.88
C PRO A 16 8.41 3.46 11.48
N ASP A 17 9.12 3.62 10.36
CA ASP A 17 9.48 4.94 9.84
C ASP A 17 8.26 5.79 9.45
N PHE A 18 7.08 5.18 9.32
CA PHE A 18 5.82 5.88 9.08
C PHE A 18 5.12 6.36 10.35
N ASP A 19 5.71 6.18 11.52
CA ASP A 19 5.06 6.55 12.78
C ASP A 19 4.71 8.03 12.89
N ARG A 20 5.39 8.89 12.14
CA ARG A 20 5.11 10.33 12.10
C ARG A 20 3.85 10.70 11.33
N LEU A 21 3.29 9.78 10.55
CA LEU A 21 2.04 10.04 9.86
C LEU A 21 0.90 10.28 10.86
N PRO A 22 -0.04 11.18 10.55
CA PRO A 22 -1.24 11.32 11.37
C PRO A 22 -1.98 9.99 11.51
N ASP A 23 -2.61 9.78 12.66
CA ASP A 23 -3.30 8.51 12.94
C ASP A 23 -4.37 8.19 11.90
N HIS A 24 -5.13 9.20 11.45
CA HIS A 24 -6.18 8.98 10.46
C HIS A 24 -5.60 8.52 9.10
N VAL A 25 -4.41 8.97 8.74
CA VAL A 25 -3.73 8.52 7.51
C VAL A 25 -3.27 7.08 7.67
N LYS A 26 -2.70 6.73 8.83
CA LYS A 26 -2.29 5.35 9.11
C LYS A 26 -3.49 4.40 9.11
N ASP A 27 -4.63 4.82 9.66
CA ASP A 27 -5.85 4.03 9.68
C ASP A 27 -6.41 3.82 8.27
N GLU A 28 -6.46 4.86 7.44
CA GLU A 28 -6.91 4.75 6.05
C GLU A 28 -6.02 3.81 5.24
N LEU A 29 -4.72 3.89 5.45
CA LEU A 29 -3.75 3.03 4.77
C LEU A 29 -3.98 1.56 5.15
N LYS A 30 -4.16 1.29 6.44
CA LYS A 30 -4.46 -0.06 6.92
C LYS A 30 -5.76 -0.59 6.34
N ILE A 31 -6.82 0.19 6.39
CA ILE A 31 -8.13 -0.21 5.88
C ILE A 31 -8.03 -0.52 4.39
N MET A 32 -7.37 0.33 3.63
CA MET A 32 -7.17 0.13 2.19
C MET A 32 -6.48 -1.20 1.90
N CYS A 33 -5.37 -1.48 2.58
CA CYS A 33 -4.59 -2.70 2.35
C CYS A 33 -5.36 -3.95 2.78
N VAL A 34 -6.01 -3.90 3.93
CA VAL A 34 -6.76 -5.06 4.48
C VAL A 34 -7.97 -5.38 3.61
N LEU A 35 -8.73 -4.36 3.20
CA LEU A 35 -9.88 -4.57 2.32
C LEU A 35 -9.47 -5.13 0.98
N TYR A 36 -8.33 -4.69 0.45
CA TYR A 36 -7.81 -5.21 -0.81
C TYR A 36 -7.60 -6.72 -0.73
N VAL A 37 -6.85 -7.20 0.27
CA VAL A 37 -6.55 -8.63 0.36
C VAL A 37 -7.77 -9.46 0.77
N ASN A 38 -8.75 -8.87 1.44
CA ASN A 38 -10.01 -9.54 1.71
C ASN A 38 -10.82 -9.77 0.43
N ASP A 39 -10.74 -8.83 -0.53
CA ASP A 39 -11.49 -8.93 -1.78
C ASP A 39 -10.82 -9.87 -2.78
N VAL A 40 -9.51 -9.80 -2.93
CA VAL A 40 -8.81 -10.51 -4.01
C VAL A 40 -7.86 -11.60 -3.53
N GLY A 41 -7.59 -11.67 -2.24
CA GLY A 41 -6.62 -12.61 -1.67
C GLY A 41 -5.18 -12.16 -1.88
N GLY A 42 -4.25 -13.06 -1.63
CA GLY A 42 -2.83 -12.79 -1.85
C GLY A 42 -2.18 -11.89 -0.82
N ILE A 43 -1.08 -11.29 -1.25
CA ILE A 43 -0.26 -10.39 -0.45
C ILE A 43 -0.11 -9.08 -1.22
N LEU A 44 -0.52 -7.98 -0.59
CA LEU A 44 -0.34 -6.63 -1.16
C LEU A 44 0.82 -5.96 -0.43
N THR A 45 1.78 -5.43 -1.19
CA THR A 45 2.87 -4.63 -0.64
C THR A 45 2.95 -3.30 -1.37
N LEU A 46 2.99 -2.21 -0.63
CA LEU A 46 3.24 -0.88 -1.16
C LEU A 46 4.71 -0.57 -0.90
N VAL A 47 5.44 -0.26 -1.97
CA VAL A 47 6.89 -0.04 -1.91
C VAL A 47 7.21 1.35 -2.47
N PHE A 48 8.02 2.12 -1.74
CA PHE A 48 8.54 3.39 -2.23
C PHE A 48 9.85 3.14 -2.97
N GLU A 49 9.90 3.59 -4.22
CA GLU A 49 11.11 3.56 -5.02
C GLU A 49 12.08 4.67 -4.58
N GLU A 50 13.31 4.61 -5.05
CA GLU A 50 14.34 5.57 -4.66
C GLU A 50 13.98 7.02 -4.98
N ASP A 51 13.19 7.25 -6.02
CA ASP A 51 12.73 8.58 -6.43
C ASP A 51 11.48 9.05 -5.69
N GLY A 52 10.94 8.24 -4.79
CA GLY A 52 9.72 8.54 -4.04
C GLY A 52 8.45 8.06 -4.70
N GLU A 53 8.53 7.41 -5.86
CA GLU A 53 7.35 6.84 -6.49
C GLU A 53 6.82 5.65 -5.70
N LEU A 54 5.51 5.58 -5.50
CA LEU A 54 4.86 4.51 -4.78
C LEU A 54 4.37 3.44 -5.75
N CYS A 55 4.86 2.23 -5.54
CA CYS A 55 4.52 1.08 -6.36
C CYS A 55 3.70 0.05 -5.58
N PHE A 56 2.78 -0.60 -6.27
CA PHE A 56 1.96 -1.67 -5.70
C PHE A 56 2.50 -3.01 -6.21
N GLU A 57 2.87 -3.88 -5.29
CA GLU A 57 3.30 -5.24 -5.61
C GLU A 57 2.28 -6.23 -5.06
N VAL A 58 1.83 -7.15 -5.89
CA VAL A 58 0.88 -8.18 -5.49
C VAL A 58 1.47 -9.55 -5.79
N THR A 59 1.48 -10.41 -4.80
CA THR A 59 1.94 -11.79 -4.94
C THR A 59 0.91 -12.76 -4.36
N SER A 60 0.99 -14.02 -4.74
CA SER A 60 0.16 -15.07 -4.18
C SER A 60 1.02 -16.29 -3.93
N GLU A 61 0.57 -17.17 -3.01
CA GLU A 61 1.19 -18.47 -2.84
C GLU A 61 0.93 -19.32 -4.08
N ASP A 62 1.88 -20.21 -4.39
CA ASP A 62 1.73 -21.12 -5.51
C ASP A 62 0.46 -21.96 -5.34
N PHE A 63 -0.26 -22.12 -6.45
CA PHE A 63 -1.50 -22.92 -6.48
C PHE A 63 -2.63 -22.44 -5.60
N ASP A 64 -2.69 -21.12 -5.30
CA ASP A 64 -3.83 -20.55 -4.60
C ASP A 64 -5.03 -20.37 -5.55
N PRO A 65 -6.05 -21.24 -5.48
CA PRO A 65 -7.21 -21.15 -6.39
C PRO A 65 -8.14 -20.00 -6.04
N THR A 66 -7.97 -19.37 -4.87
CA THR A 66 -8.82 -18.26 -4.43
C THR A 66 -8.28 -16.90 -4.83
N PHE A 67 -7.04 -16.84 -5.33
CA PHE A 67 -6.45 -15.57 -5.77
C PHE A 67 -7.01 -15.17 -7.12
N ASP A 68 -7.59 -13.96 -7.18
CA ASP A 68 -8.17 -13.41 -8.41
C ASP A 68 -7.16 -12.47 -9.08
N ASP A 69 -6.40 -13.00 -10.02
CA ASP A 69 -5.35 -12.26 -10.71
C ASP A 69 -5.91 -11.08 -11.52
N ILE A 70 -7.00 -11.28 -12.22
CA ILE A 70 -7.65 -10.22 -13.00
C ILE A 70 -8.26 -9.17 -12.09
N GLY A 71 -9.01 -9.62 -11.06
CA GLY A 71 -9.61 -8.73 -10.08
C GLY A 71 -8.59 -7.93 -9.30
N SER A 72 -7.41 -8.53 -9.04
CA SER A 72 -6.31 -7.85 -8.36
C SER A 72 -5.85 -6.62 -9.13
N HIS A 73 -5.64 -6.74 -10.44
CA HIS A 73 -5.24 -5.61 -11.27
C HIS A 73 -6.31 -4.52 -11.37
N LEU A 74 -7.57 -4.93 -11.50
CA LEU A 74 -8.69 -3.99 -11.54
C LEU A 74 -8.84 -3.24 -10.22
N LYS A 75 -8.66 -3.94 -9.10
CA LYS A 75 -8.74 -3.33 -7.77
C LYS A 75 -7.64 -2.31 -7.54
N ILE A 76 -6.41 -2.60 -7.98
CA ILE A 76 -5.31 -1.64 -7.88
C ILE A 76 -5.64 -0.36 -8.64
N LYS A 77 -6.15 -0.47 -9.86
CA LYS A 77 -6.54 0.70 -10.65
C LYS A 77 -7.65 1.50 -9.97
N GLN A 78 -8.60 0.81 -9.36
CA GLN A 78 -9.67 1.45 -8.60
C GLN A 78 -9.11 2.22 -7.41
N ILE A 79 -8.20 1.61 -6.65
CA ILE A 79 -7.55 2.23 -5.49
C ILE A 79 -6.75 3.46 -5.92
N GLN A 80 -5.98 3.35 -6.99
CA GLN A 80 -5.19 4.48 -7.50
C GLN A 80 -6.06 5.67 -7.86
N ARG A 81 -7.25 5.43 -8.36
CA ARG A 81 -8.22 6.48 -8.70
C ARG A 81 -8.94 7.03 -7.48
N GLU A 82 -9.46 6.15 -6.61
CA GLU A 82 -10.29 6.54 -5.46
C GLU A 82 -9.48 7.10 -4.29
N LYS A 83 -8.24 6.63 -4.13
CA LYS A 83 -7.37 6.99 -3.02
C LYS A 83 -6.19 7.87 -3.46
N GLN A 84 -6.35 8.57 -4.57
CA GLN A 84 -5.29 9.42 -5.13
C GLN A 84 -4.73 10.40 -4.11
N ASP A 85 -5.59 11.06 -3.33
CA ASP A 85 -5.16 12.03 -2.33
C ASP A 85 -4.30 11.37 -1.23
N LEU A 86 -4.70 10.19 -0.77
CA LEU A 86 -3.94 9.43 0.22
C LEU A 86 -2.58 9.03 -0.32
N LEU A 87 -2.54 8.50 -1.55
CA LEU A 87 -1.31 8.03 -2.16
C LEU A 87 -0.35 9.18 -2.45
N GLU A 88 -0.87 10.34 -2.89
CA GLU A 88 -0.05 11.54 -3.08
C GLU A 88 0.52 12.06 -1.76
N ALA A 89 -0.26 12.02 -0.69
CA ALA A 89 0.20 12.42 0.63
C ALA A 89 1.33 11.51 1.13
N LEU A 90 1.23 10.21 0.90
CA LEU A 90 2.27 9.25 1.28
C LEU A 90 3.56 9.49 0.48
N GLN A 91 3.45 9.75 -0.81
CA GLN A 91 4.62 10.04 -1.65
C GLN A 91 5.29 11.35 -1.23
N LEU A 92 4.50 12.38 -0.92
CA LEU A 92 5.03 13.65 -0.42
C LEU A 92 5.73 13.46 0.92
N TYR A 93 5.12 12.69 1.84
CA TYR A 93 5.74 12.37 3.12
C TYR A 93 7.11 11.72 2.93
N TYR A 94 7.19 10.72 2.05
CA TYR A 94 8.45 10.04 1.77
C TYR A 94 9.51 11.01 1.22
N ARG A 95 9.15 11.82 0.25
CA ARG A 95 10.10 12.77 -0.35
C ARG A 95 10.60 13.79 0.65
N VAL A 96 9.72 14.33 1.50
CA VAL A 96 10.10 15.34 2.49
C VAL A 96 10.96 14.75 3.61
N PHE A 97 10.53 13.62 4.18
CA PHE A 97 11.18 13.07 5.37
C PHE A 97 12.35 12.14 5.07
N PHE A 98 12.41 11.53 3.90
CA PHE A 98 13.46 10.57 3.56
C PHE A 98 14.36 11.02 2.42
N LEU A 99 13.85 11.78 1.47
CA LEU A 99 14.66 12.32 0.38
C LEU A 99 15.10 13.76 0.62
N GLY A 100 14.61 14.41 1.66
CA GLY A 100 15.02 15.77 2.03
C GLY A 100 14.50 16.86 1.11
N GLU A 101 13.44 16.60 0.33
CA GLU A 101 12.86 17.61 -0.55
C GLU A 101 12.15 18.69 0.25
N GLU A 102 12.24 19.93 -0.23
CA GLU A 102 11.54 21.05 0.39
C GLU A 102 10.17 21.24 -0.23
N ILE A 103 9.19 21.61 0.63
CA ILE A 103 7.86 21.99 0.18
C ILE A 103 7.86 23.50 -0.06
N GLU A 104 7.53 23.92 -1.27
CA GLU A 104 7.33 25.33 -1.59
C GLU A 104 5.91 25.79 -1.35
#